data_edfb4ecea20b2ee0828c6bf85856b48b
#
_entry.id   edfb4ecea20b2ee0828c6bf85856b48b
#
_cell.length_a   1.000
_cell.length_b   1.000
_cell.length_c   1.000
_cell.angle_alpha   90.00
_cell.angle_beta   90.00
_cell.angle_gamma   90.00
#
_symmetry.space_group_name_H-M   'P 1'
#
loop_
_entity.id
_entity.type
_entity.pdbx_description
1 polymer ?
#
loop_
_entity_poly.entity_id
_entity_poly.type
_entity_poly.pdbx_seq_one_letter_code
_entity_poly.pdbx_strand_id
1 'polypeptide(L)'
;LRTQAKVDAVIDTGFSGDLCLPMQVAIQIGLELCGVEFYELADGSVQRTNVFRAKVEWFGEEKEVEVILTESRNALIGTGMLIGKKLEMDFCDMVFKISRVRP
;
A
#
# COMPACT_ATOMS: atom_id res chain seq x y z
N LEU A 1 1.90 5.64 23.36
CA LEU A 1 3.18 5.64 22.68
C LEU A 1 3.00 5.43 21.20
N ARG A 2 3.57 6.29 20.43
CA ARG A 2 3.40 6.26 19.01
C ARG A 2 4.68 5.83 18.31
N THR A 3 4.57 4.88 17.41
CA THR A 3 5.69 4.34 16.66
C THR A 3 5.54 4.66 15.19
N GLN A 4 6.61 5.11 14.56
CA GLN A 4 6.68 5.38 13.13
C GLN A 4 7.78 4.54 12.52
N ALA A 5 7.60 4.21 11.25
CA ALA A 5 8.60 3.51 10.47
C ALA A 5 8.66 4.09 9.06
N LYS A 6 9.86 4.14 8.51
CA LYS A 6 10.04 4.35 7.08
C LYS A 6 9.99 3.00 6.40
N VAL A 7 9.28 2.92 5.30
CA VAL A 7 9.10 1.67 4.57
C VAL A 7 9.43 1.90 3.11
N ASP A 8 10.31 1.07 2.59
CA ASP A 8 10.55 1.00 1.16
C ASP A 8 9.49 0.10 0.56
N ALA A 9 8.84 0.56 -0.49
CA ALA A 9 7.73 -0.17 -1.08
C ALA A 9 7.87 -0.23 -2.59
N VAL A 10 7.40 -1.34 -3.14
CA VAL A 10 7.34 -1.55 -4.58
C VAL A 10 5.98 -1.06 -5.07
N ILE A 11 5.96 -0.31 -6.16
CA ILE A 11 4.71 0.08 -6.80
C ILE A 11 4.22 -1.09 -7.62
N ASP A 12 3.02 -1.55 -7.28
CA ASP A 12 2.39 -2.69 -7.96
C ASP A 12 1.07 -2.24 -8.55
N THR A 13 1.08 -1.97 -9.85
CA THR A 13 -0.13 -1.50 -10.55
C THR A 13 -1.18 -2.59 -10.71
N GLY A 14 -0.83 -3.84 -10.43
CA GLY A 14 -1.79 -4.93 -10.38
C GLY A 14 -2.52 -5.06 -9.06
N PHE A 15 -2.12 -4.28 -8.06
CA PHE A 15 -2.76 -4.26 -6.76
C PHE A 15 -3.66 -3.03 -6.66
N SER A 16 -4.96 -3.24 -6.48
CA SER A 16 -5.93 -2.13 -6.47
C SER A 16 -6.12 -1.48 -5.10
N GLY A 17 -5.57 -2.06 -4.03
CA GLY A 17 -5.66 -1.48 -2.70
C GLY A 17 -4.69 -0.33 -2.48
N ASP A 18 -4.55 0.08 -1.23
CA ASP A 18 -3.63 1.16 -0.86
C ASP A 18 -2.24 0.63 -0.54
N LEU A 19 -2.10 -0.07 0.57
CA LEU A 19 -0.83 -0.61 1.03
C LEU A 19 -0.93 -2.09 1.37
N CYS A 20 0.15 -2.79 1.09
CA CYS A 20 0.37 -4.13 1.58
C CYS A 20 1.69 -4.11 2.36
N LEU A 21 1.65 -4.44 3.64
CA LEU A 21 2.82 -4.38 4.50
C LEU A 21 3.23 -5.76 4.98
N PRO A 22 4.55 -6.00 5.13
CA PRO A 22 5.00 -7.20 5.82
C PRO A 22 4.43 -7.24 7.22
N MET A 23 4.03 -8.42 7.67
CA MET A 23 3.44 -8.60 8.99
C MET A 23 4.31 -8.02 10.11
N GLN A 24 5.63 -8.19 9.99
CA GLN A 24 6.56 -7.68 11.00
C GLN A 24 6.51 -6.17 11.15
N VAL A 25 6.36 -5.46 10.03
CA VAL A 25 6.24 -4.00 10.06
C VAL A 25 4.94 -3.60 10.75
N ALA A 26 3.84 -4.26 10.40
CA ALA A 26 2.54 -3.97 10.97
C ALA A 26 2.53 -4.18 12.49
N ILE A 27 3.15 -5.25 12.97
CA ILE A 27 3.27 -5.52 14.40
C ILE A 27 4.10 -4.43 15.08
N GLN A 28 5.20 -4.06 14.47
CA GLN A 28 6.13 -3.07 15.03
C GLN A 28 5.45 -1.70 15.24
N ILE A 29 4.61 -1.29 14.32
CA ILE A 29 3.93 0.01 14.42
C ILE A 29 2.54 -0.07 15.05
N GLY A 30 2.09 -1.26 15.41
CA GLY A 30 0.85 -1.44 16.19
C GLY A 30 -0.41 -1.05 15.43
N LEU A 31 -0.58 -1.58 14.21
CA LEU A 31 -1.76 -1.27 13.41
C LEU A 31 -3.04 -1.81 14.04
N GLU A 32 -4.12 -1.08 13.85
CA GLU A 32 -5.45 -1.49 14.31
C GLU A 32 -6.18 -2.26 13.22
N LEU A 33 -6.78 -3.37 13.62
CA LEU A 33 -7.70 -4.11 12.75
C LEU A 33 -8.97 -3.29 12.57
N CYS A 34 -9.35 -3.03 11.31
CA CYS A 34 -10.56 -2.27 11.05
C CYS A 34 -11.64 -3.06 10.35
N GLY A 35 -11.33 -4.24 9.83
CA GLY A 35 -12.35 -5.04 9.16
C GLY A 35 -11.80 -6.25 8.45
N VAL A 36 -12.65 -6.79 7.59
CA VAL A 36 -12.35 -7.98 6.81
C VAL A 36 -12.83 -7.73 5.38
N GLU A 37 -12.03 -8.15 4.43
CA GLU A 37 -12.43 -8.16 3.01
C GLU A 37 -12.26 -9.54 2.43
N PHE A 38 -13.01 -9.80 1.36
CA PHE A 38 -12.95 -11.05 0.63
C PHE A 38 -12.49 -10.76 -0.78
N TYR A 39 -11.49 -11.51 -1.23
CA TYR A 39 -10.93 -11.37 -2.57
C TYR A 39 -11.18 -12.65 -3.35
N GLU A 40 -11.66 -12.52 -4.58
CA GLU A 40 -11.77 -13.64 -5.50
C GLU A 40 -10.46 -13.79 -6.25
N LEU A 41 -9.90 -14.99 -6.21
CA LEU A 41 -8.66 -15.32 -6.92
C LEU A 41 -8.98 -15.77 -8.35
N ALA A 42 -7.94 -15.86 -9.17
CA ALA A 42 -8.10 -16.20 -10.59
C ALA A 42 -8.77 -17.57 -10.82
N ASP A 43 -8.63 -18.49 -9.86
CA ASP A 43 -9.24 -19.82 -9.94
C ASP A 43 -10.69 -19.86 -9.42
N GLY A 44 -11.24 -18.69 -9.07
CA GLY A 44 -12.60 -18.58 -8.54
C GLY A 44 -12.72 -18.79 -7.05
N SER A 45 -11.65 -19.16 -6.36
CA SER A 45 -11.67 -19.29 -4.91
C SER A 45 -11.74 -17.91 -4.25
N VAL A 46 -12.28 -17.88 -3.02
CA VAL A 46 -12.43 -16.64 -2.27
C VAL A 46 -11.50 -16.70 -1.06
N GLN A 47 -10.69 -15.67 -0.90
CA GLN A 47 -9.80 -15.55 0.24
C GLN A 47 -10.26 -14.41 1.16
N ARG A 48 -10.34 -14.72 2.44
CA ARG A 48 -10.63 -13.74 3.49
C ARG A 48 -9.32 -13.09 3.93
N THR A 49 -9.33 -11.76 4.04
CA THR A 49 -8.17 -11.06 4.54
C THR A 49 -8.57 -10.02 5.58
N ASN A 50 -7.73 -9.82 6.57
CA ASN A 50 -7.91 -8.78 7.57
C ASN A 50 -7.42 -7.46 6.98
N VAL A 51 -8.17 -6.40 7.26
CA VAL A 51 -7.85 -5.05 6.82
C VAL A 51 -7.52 -4.21 8.03
N PHE A 52 -6.42 -3.52 7.97
CA PHE A 52 -5.95 -2.64 9.02
C PHE A 52 -5.97 -1.20 8.51
N ARG A 53 -5.86 -0.26 9.41
CA ARG A 53 -5.84 1.15 9.07
C ARG A 53 -4.56 1.77 9.58
N ALA A 54 -3.95 2.61 8.74
CA ALA A 54 -2.72 3.30 9.08
C ALA A 54 -2.78 4.73 8.60
N LYS A 55 -1.98 5.58 9.21
CA LYS A 55 -1.74 6.93 8.73
C LYS A 55 -0.37 6.95 8.09
N VAL A 56 -0.29 7.47 6.88
CA VAL A 56 0.96 7.59 6.15
C VAL A 56 1.19 9.03 5.75
N GLU A 57 2.43 9.42 5.72
CA GLU A 57 2.82 10.70 5.12
C GLU A 57 3.09 10.44 3.64
N TRP A 58 2.30 11.09 2.79
CA TRP A 58 2.30 10.87 1.36
C TRP A 58 2.22 12.21 0.65
N PHE A 59 3.29 12.56 -0.05
CA PHE A 59 3.39 13.85 -0.73
C PHE A 59 3.15 15.04 0.20
N GLY A 60 3.72 14.98 1.40
CA GLY A 60 3.63 16.05 2.38
C GLY A 60 2.31 16.13 3.14
N GLU A 61 1.40 15.20 2.91
CA GLU A 61 0.11 15.16 3.58
C GLU A 61 -0.03 13.87 4.39
N GLU A 62 -0.68 13.97 5.53
CA GLU A 62 -1.06 12.78 6.29
C GLU A 62 -2.34 12.21 5.68
N LYS A 63 -2.29 10.94 5.32
CA LYS A 63 -3.39 10.25 4.68
C LYS A 63 -3.68 8.96 5.44
N GLU A 64 -4.97 8.73 5.70
CA GLU A 64 -5.41 7.47 6.28
C GLU A 64 -5.63 6.46 5.16
N VAL A 65 -5.05 5.29 5.29
CA VAL A 65 -5.10 4.26 4.25
C VAL A 65 -5.45 2.91 4.85
N GLU A 66 -5.94 2.03 3.99
CA GLU A 66 -6.17 0.65 4.33
C GLU A 66 -4.93 -0.17 4.05
N VAL A 67 -4.65 -1.10 4.95
CA VAL A 67 -3.46 -1.94 4.88
C VAL A 67 -3.87 -3.40 4.95
N ILE A 68 -3.37 -4.19 4.02
CA ILE A 68 -3.40 -5.65 4.14
C ILE A 68 -2.00 -6.15 4.44
N LEU A 69 -1.90 -7.33 4.99
CA LEU A 69 -0.62 -7.89 5.41
C LEU A 69 -0.13 -8.93 4.42
N THR A 70 1.18 -9.05 4.33
CA THR A 70 1.82 -10.07 3.52
C THR A 70 2.93 -10.75 4.33
N GLU A 71 3.22 -11.99 3.97
CA GLU A 71 4.39 -12.71 4.48
C GLU A 71 5.66 -12.36 3.70
N SER A 72 5.51 -11.70 2.56
CA SER A 72 6.64 -11.21 1.78
C SER A 72 7.41 -10.15 2.57
N ARG A 73 8.68 -9.98 2.22
CA ARG A 73 9.52 -8.93 2.80
C ARG A 73 9.23 -7.56 2.20
N ASN A 74 8.59 -7.53 1.05
CA ASN A 74 8.38 -6.28 0.32
C ASN A 74 7.01 -5.71 0.62
N ALA A 75 6.99 -4.44 1.00
CA ALA A 75 5.76 -3.68 1.02
C ALA A 75 5.35 -3.33 -0.41
N LEU A 76 4.05 -3.22 -0.64
CA LEU A 76 3.51 -2.85 -1.95
C LEU A 76 2.66 -1.61 -1.82
N ILE A 77 2.77 -0.74 -2.82
CA ILE A 77 1.88 0.40 -3.01
C ILE A 77 0.95 0.06 -4.17
N GLY A 78 -0.34 0.06 -3.88
CA GLY A 78 -1.36 -0.20 -4.89
C GLY A 78 -1.86 1.06 -5.56
N THR A 79 -2.70 0.87 -6.55
CA THR A 79 -3.25 2.00 -7.32
C THR A 79 -4.15 2.90 -6.50
N GLY A 80 -4.67 2.42 -5.36
CA GLY A 80 -5.43 3.27 -4.44
C GLY A 80 -4.62 4.45 -3.91
N MET A 81 -3.30 4.28 -3.76
CA MET A 81 -2.41 5.36 -3.34
C MET A 81 -2.10 6.34 -4.46
N LEU A 82 -2.34 5.94 -5.69
CA LEU A 82 -1.97 6.73 -6.87
C LEU A 82 -3.12 7.58 -7.40
N ILE A 83 -4.30 7.50 -6.80
CA ILE A 83 -5.45 8.30 -7.21
C ILE A 83 -5.08 9.78 -7.09
N GLY A 84 -5.31 10.53 -8.16
CA GLY A 84 -4.94 11.94 -8.21
C GLY A 84 -3.46 12.20 -8.52
N LYS A 85 -2.71 11.15 -8.80
CA LYS A 85 -1.30 11.24 -9.14
C LYS A 85 -1.07 10.78 -10.58
N LYS A 86 0.10 11.09 -11.08
CA LYS A 86 0.58 10.63 -12.37
C LYS A 86 1.81 9.78 -12.15
N LEU A 87 1.80 8.56 -12.68
CA LEU A 87 2.94 7.66 -12.65
C LEU A 87 3.54 7.59 -14.04
N GLU A 88 4.81 7.99 -14.15
CA GLU A 88 5.57 7.88 -15.40
C GLU A 88 6.68 6.86 -15.20
N MET A 89 6.79 5.94 -16.15
CA MET A 89 7.83 4.92 -16.15
C MET A 89 8.65 5.05 -17.42
N ASP A 90 9.95 5.24 -17.25
CA ASP A 90 10.90 5.34 -18.36
C ASP A 90 11.71 4.05 -18.39
N PHE A 91 11.44 3.22 -19.38
CA PHE A 91 12.13 1.93 -19.51
C PHE A 91 13.45 2.04 -20.25
N CYS A 92 13.77 3.20 -20.80
CA CYS A 92 15.11 3.44 -21.35
C CYS A 92 16.11 3.66 -20.22
N ASP A 93 15.77 4.53 -19.28
CA ASP A 93 16.64 4.88 -18.16
C ASP A 93 16.31 4.09 -16.90
N MET A 94 15.28 3.25 -16.93
CA MET A 94 14.84 2.43 -15.82
C MET A 94 14.54 3.25 -14.57
N VAL A 95 13.85 4.36 -14.76
CA VAL A 95 13.42 5.22 -13.66
C VAL A 95 11.90 5.43 -13.72
N PHE A 96 11.32 5.76 -12.59
CA PHE A 96 9.93 6.15 -12.55
C PHE A 96 9.75 7.40 -11.71
N LYS A 97 8.63 8.07 -11.94
CA LYS A 97 8.31 9.31 -11.26
C LYS A 97 6.82 9.37 -10.96
N ILE A 98 6.50 9.73 -9.72
CA ILE A 98 5.12 10.01 -9.33
C ILE A 98 5.01 11.50 -9.09
N SER A 99 4.00 12.14 -9.65
CA SER A 99 3.78 13.57 -9.49
C SER A 99 2.30 13.86 -9.30
N ARG A 100 2.02 15.05 -8.78
CA ARG A 100 0.64 15.53 -8.70
C ARG A 100 0.18 15.91 -10.09
N VAL A 101 -1.06 15.57 -10.41
CA VAL A 101 -1.65 15.94 -11.70
C VAL A 101 -1.98 17.41 -11.70
N ARG A 102 -2.43 17.92 -10.55
CA ARG A 102 -2.84 19.31 -10.43
C ARG A 102 -2.36 19.91 -9.13
N PRO A 103 -2.16 21.22 -9.13
CA PRO A 103 -1.93 21.94 -7.89
C PRO A 103 -3.18 21.94 -7.02
#